data_5a127aae0d3650f892960bce82293c84
#
_entry.id   5a127aae0d3650f892960bce82293c84
#
_cell.length_a   1.000
_cell.length_b   1.000
_cell.length_c   1.000
_cell.angle_alpha   90.00
_cell.angle_beta   90.00
_cell.angle_gamma   90.00
#
_symmetry.space_group_name_H-M   'P 1'
#
loop_
_entity.id
_entity.type
_entity.pdbx_description
1 polymer ?
#
loop_
_entity_poly.entity_id
_entity_poly.type
_entity_poly.pdbx_seq_one_letter_code
_entity_poly.pdbx_strand_id
1 'polypeptide(L)'
;LCAENGANAAKFQNFSAATIVSDFGFKSLGKQKSHQATWNKPVSQVYKDASIPLEWAPTLKIECDKANIDYFTSPYETNILDYLSNYVCAWKIGSGDITWHDAIVKMSKYNLPLFLASGASTLNEVKMAVDLISQFNKNLCVMQCNTNYTAS
;
A
#
# COMPACT_ATOMS: atom_id res chain seq x y z
N LEU A 1 -11.67 2.02 17.03
CA LEU A 1 -10.91 0.78 17.26
C LEU A 1 -9.39 1.03 17.24
N CYS A 2 -8.76 1.54 16.15
CA CYS A 2 -7.31 1.77 16.11
C CYS A 2 -6.84 2.69 17.26
N ALA A 3 -7.47 3.86 17.41
CA ALA A 3 -7.15 4.82 18.46
C ALA A 3 -7.36 4.26 19.87
N GLU A 4 -8.45 3.55 20.11
CA GLU A 4 -8.77 2.91 21.41
C GLU A 4 -7.74 1.85 21.81
N ASN A 5 -6.96 1.33 20.84
CA ASN A 5 -5.88 0.38 21.08
C ASN A 5 -4.49 1.03 20.98
N GLY A 6 -4.42 2.36 21.09
CA GLY A 6 -3.15 3.10 21.19
C GLY A 6 -2.43 3.34 19.87
N ALA A 7 -3.08 3.14 18.71
CA ALA A 7 -2.47 3.46 17.43
C ALA A 7 -2.43 4.99 17.21
N ASN A 8 -1.32 5.50 16.66
CA ASN A 8 -1.17 6.89 16.28
C ASN A 8 -1.70 7.18 14.87
N ALA A 9 -1.87 6.16 14.05
CA ALA A 9 -2.36 6.29 12.68
C ALA A 9 -3.13 5.05 12.23
N ALA A 10 -4.09 5.24 11.32
CA ALA A 10 -4.79 4.17 10.62
C ALA A 10 -4.35 4.13 9.15
N LYS A 11 -3.89 2.96 8.70
CA LYS A 11 -3.50 2.74 7.31
C LYS A 11 -4.60 2.02 6.54
N PHE A 12 -4.96 2.59 5.39
CA PHE A 12 -5.87 1.98 4.44
C PHE A 12 -5.13 1.55 3.16
N GLN A 13 -5.83 0.91 2.24
CA GLN A 13 -5.30 0.50 0.94
C GLN A 13 -6.27 0.95 -0.15
N ASN A 14 -5.79 1.77 -1.09
CA ASN A 14 -6.58 2.21 -2.22
C ASN A 14 -6.14 1.46 -3.48
N PHE A 15 -7.01 0.59 -3.96
CA PHE A 15 -6.82 -0.21 -5.17
C PHE A 15 -8.14 -0.47 -5.87
N SER A 16 -8.09 -0.78 -7.15
CA SER A 16 -9.19 -1.43 -7.87
C SER A 16 -8.80 -2.87 -8.23
N ALA A 17 -9.77 -3.77 -8.24
CA ALA A 17 -9.52 -5.17 -8.60
C ALA A 17 -8.95 -5.30 -10.02
N ALA A 18 -9.34 -4.39 -10.93
CA ALA A 18 -8.90 -4.44 -12.32
C ALA A 18 -7.41 -4.09 -12.50
N THR A 19 -6.83 -3.33 -11.57
CA THR A 19 -5.43 -2.84 -11.67
C THR A 19 -4.47 -3.58 -10.76
N ILE A 20 -4.96 -4.17 -9.66
CA ILE A 20 -4.10 -4.82 -8.65
C ILE A 20 -3.89 -6.32 -8.91
N VAL A 21 -4.84 -7.01 -9.56
CA VAL A 21 -4.74 -8.45 -9.81
C VAL A 21 -5.03 -8.80 -11.28
N SER A 22 -4.29 -9.77 -11.79
CA SER A 22 -4.55 -10.37 -13.10
C SER A 22 -5.32 -11.68 -12.92
N ASP A 23 -6.57 -11.70 -13.32
CA ASP A 23 -7.40 -12.92 -13.34
C ASP A 23 -6.76 -14.03 -14.19
N PHE A 24 -6.17 -13.66 -15.33
CA PHE A 24 -5.43 -14.59 -16.18
C PHE A 24 -4.19 -15.12 -15.46
N GLY A 25 -3.42 -14.24 -14.82
CA GLY A 25 -2.23 -14.61 -14.05
C GLY A 25 -2.57 -15.60 -12.95
N PHE A 26 -3.58 -15.31 -12.12
CA PHE A 26 -3.98 -16.21 -11.03
C PHE A 26 -4.52 -17.55 -11.54
N LYS A 27 -5.28 -17.58 -12.63
CA LYS A 27 -5.75 -18.84 -13.24
C LYS A 27 -4.60 -19.67 -13.82
N SER A 28 -3.54 -19.03 -14.33
CA SER A 28 -2.38 -19.71 -14.92
C SER A 28 -1.38 -20.23 -13.89
N LEU A 29 -1.36 -19.70 -12.65
CA LEU A 29 -0.49 -20.18 -11.56
C LEU A 29 -0.80 -21.61 -11.11
N GLY A 30 -1.97 -22.13 -11.43
CA GLY A 30 -2.37 -23.52 -11.13
C GLY A 30 -2.36 -23.81 -9.61
N LYS A 31 -1.63 -24.87 -9.20
CA LYS A 31 -1.59 -25.35 -7.81
C LYS A 31 -0.49 -24.67 -6.98
N GLN A 32 0.08 -23.54 -7.39
CA GLN A 32 1.06 -22.84 -6.56
C GLN A 32 0.43 -22.41 -5.24
N LYS A 33 1.11 -22.72 -4.15
CA LYS A 33 0.64 -22.42 -2.79
C LYS A 33 0.74 -20.91 -2.54
N SER A 34 -0.36 -20.21 -2.62
CA SER A 34 -0.51 -18.86 -2.09
C SER A 34 -1.68 -18.85 -1.10
N HIS A 35 -1.70 -17.92 -0.16
CA HIS A 35 -2.83 -17.81 0.77
C HIS A 35 -4.15 -17.54 0.02
N GLN A 36 -4.09 -16.88 -1.15
CA GLN A 36 -5.25 -16.65 -2.01
C GLN A 36 -5.82 -17.94 -2.63
N ALA A 37 -5.00 -18.98 -2.77
CA ALA A 37 -5.46 -20.27 -3.32
C ALA A 37 -6.45 -21.00 -2.39
N THR A 38 -6.55 -20.58 -1.13
CA THR A 38 -7.49 -21.14 -0.13
C THR A 38 -8.85 -20.42 -0.11
N TRP A 39 -9.00 -19.34 -0.87
CA TRP A 39 -10.24 -18.56 -0.88
C TRP A 39 -11.36 -19.27 -1.63
N ASN A 40 -12.57 -19.22 -1.08
CA ASN A 40 -13.78 -19.82 -1.70
C ASN A 40 -14.30 -19.03 -2.91
N LYS A 41 -13.87 -17.78 -3.08
CA LYS A 41 -14.23 -16.91 -4.20
C LYS A 41 -13.04 -16.71 -5.13
N PRO A 42 -13.25 -16.41 -6.42
CA PRO A 42 -12.18 -15.96 -7.32
C PRO A 42 -11.43 -14.75 -6.72
N VAL A 43 -10.12 -14.73 -6.91
CA VAL A 43 -9.25 -13.67 -6.34
C VAL A 43 -9.71 -12.27 -6.76
N SER A 44 -10.03 -12.07 -8.02
CA SER A 44 -10.56 -10.81 -8.54
C SER A 44 -11.86 -10.37 -7.84
N GLN A 45 -12.74 -11.32 -7.53
CA GLN A 45 -13.99 -11.02 -6.81
C GLN A 45 -13.72 -10.59 -5.35
N VAL A 46 -12.77 -11.27 -4.67
CA VAL A 46 -12.38 -10.88 -3.30
C VAL A 46 -11.80 -9.47 -3.28
N TYR A 47 -10.91 -9.15 -4.23
CA TYR A 47 -10.36 -7.79 -4.32
C TYR A 47 -11.43 -6.75 -4.69
N LYS A 48 -12.40 -7.10 -5.55
CA LYS A 48 -13.52 -6.22 -5.86
C LYS A 48 -14.39 -5.94 -4.64
N ASP A 49 -14.71 -6.97 -3.86
CA ASP A 49 -15.50 -6.84 -2.62
C ASP A 49 -14.75 -6.02 -1.55
N ALA A 50 -13.39 -6.04 -1.56
CA ALA A 50 -12.53 -5.36 -0.60
C ALA A 50 -12.06 -3.97 -1.05
N SER A 51 -12.33 -3.57 -2.29
CA SER A 51 -11.96 -2.23 -2.80
C SER A 51 -12.73 -1.15 -2.07
N ILE A 52 -12.03 -0.13 -1.58
CA ILE A 52 -12.66 1.05 -0.99
C ILE A 52 -12.92 2.10 -2.09
N PRO A 53 -14.15 2.66 -2.14
CA PRO A 53 -14.43 3.76 -3.05
C PRO A 53 -13.51 4.96 -2.77
N LEU A 54 -12.98 5.57 -3.83
CA LEU A 54 -12.03 6.69 -3.71
C LEU A 54 -12.66 7.89 -2.99
N GLU A 55 -13.95 8.10 -3.21
CA GLU A 55 -14.76 9.15 -2.57
C GLU A 55 -14.91 9.01 -1.05
N TRP A 56 -14.48 7.88 -0.47
CA TRP A 56 -14.46 7.71 0.98
C TRP A 56 -13.26 8.41 1.65
N ALA A 57 -12.24 8.84 0.89
CA ALA A 57 -11.04 9.43 1.47
C ALA A 57 -11.33 10.64 2.40
N PRO A 58 -12.22 11.61 2.05
CA PRO A 58 -12.59 12.69 2.97
C PRO A 58 -13.26 12.16 4.25
N THR A 59 -14.14 11.18 4.12
CA THR A 59 -14.84 10.59 5.29
C THR A 59 -13.88 9.88 6.20
N LEU A 60 -12.95 9.07 5.63
CA LEU A 60 -11.92 8.36 6.40
C LEU A 60 -11.00 9.34 7.13
N LYS A 61 -10.62 10.45 6.47
CA LYS A 61 -9.85 11.53 7.10
C LYS A 61 -10.59 12.12 8.29
N ILE A 62 -11.86 12.49 8.12
CA ILE A 62 -12.70 13.05 9.18
C ILE A 62 -12.84 12.08 10.38
N GLU A 63 -13.04 10.79 10.11
CA GLU A 63 -13.15 9.80 11.19
C GLU A 63 -11.84 9.57 11.93
N CYS A 64 -10.70 9.61 11.24
CA CYS A 64 -9.39 9.58 11.87
C CYS A 64 -9.15 10.83 12.74
N ASP A 65 -9.48 12.01 12.23
CA ASP A 65 -9.36 13.28 12.98
C ASP A 65 -10.23 13.28 14.25
N LYS A 66 -11.48 12.83 14.17
CA LYS A 66 -12.35 12.68 15.34
C LYS A 66 -11.76 11.73 16.39
N ALA A 67 -11.04 10.70 15.92
CA ALA A 67 -10.37 9.73 16.78
C ALA A 67 -8.97 10.21 17.25
N ASN A 68 -8.53 11.40 16.84
CA ASN A 68 -7.22 11.98 17.12
C ASN A 68 -6.06 11.06 16.70
N ILE A 69 -6.16 10.46 15.51
CA ILE A 69 -5.11 9.67 14.86
C ILE A 69 -4.93 10.09 13.40
N ASP A 70 -3.78 9.80 12.84
CA ASP A 70 -3.46 10.11 11.45
C ASP A 70 -4.13 9.14 10.47
N TYR A 71 -4.43 9.63 9.26
CA TYR A 71 -4.87 8.85 8.12
C TYR A 71 -3.76 8.75 7.07
N PHE A 72 -3.39 7.53 6.68
CA PHE A 72 -2.48 7.31 5.56
C PHE A 72 -2.86 6.07 4.75
N THR A 73 -2.25 5.89 3.58
CA THR A 73 -2.65 4.81 2.66
C THR A 73 -1.48 4.19 1.90
N SER A 74 -1.70 2.94 1.46
CA SER A 74 -0.95 2.31 0.37
C SER A 74 -1.77 2.44 -0.91
N PRO A 75 -1.40 3.31 -1.85
CA PRO A 75 -2.05 3.42 -3.15
C PRO A 75 -1.46 2.40 -4.13
N TYR A 76 -2.31 1.77 -4.92
CA TYR A 76 -1.93 0.80 -5.97
C TYR A 76 -2.22 1.29 -7.39
N GLU A 77 -2.49 2.60 -7.52
CA GLU A 77 -2.71 3.29 -8.79
C GLU A 77 -2.08 4.68 -8.72
N THR A 78 -1.38 5.09 -9.77
CA THR A 78 -0.69 6.38 -9.77
C THR A 78 -1.61 7.56 -10.12
N ASN A 79 -2.73 7.31 -10.78
CA ASN A 79 -3.71 8.32 -11.18
C ASN A 79 -4.56 8.86 -10.02
N ILE A 80 -4.62 8.14 -8.89
CA ILE A 80 -5.38 8.56 -7.70
C ILE A 80 -4.55 9.38 -6.70
N LEU A 81 -3.22 9.48 -6.90
CA LEU A 81 -2.31 10.11 -5.94
C LEU A 81 -2.61 11.59 -5.72
N ASP A 82 -2.91 12.33 -6.80
CA ASP A 82 -3.22 13.77 -6.72
C ASP A 82 -4.47 14.03 -5.86
N TYR A 83 -5.47 13.17 -5.96
CA TYR A 83 -6.66 13.27 -5.13
C TYR A 83 -6.38 12.89 -3.67
N LEU A 84 -5.73 11.74 -3.44
CA LEU A 84 -5.45 11.23 -2.10
C LEU A 84 -4.49 12.11 -1.31
N SER A 85 -3.56 12.80 -1.98
CA SER A 85 -2.58 13.69 -1.33
C SER A 85 -3.21 14.82 -0.50
N ASN A 86 -4.47 15.17 -0.78
CA ASN A 86 -5.22 16.16 -0.02
C ASN A 86 -5.71 15.66 1.34
N TYR A 87 -5.67 14.35 1.60
CA TYR A 87 -6.29 13.74 2.78
C TYR A 87 -5.30 12.95 3.64
N VAL A 88 -4.25 12.41 3.04
CA VAL A 88 -3.31 11.53 3.75
C VAL A 88 -2.12 12.30 4.30
N CYS A 89 -1.59 11.85 5.45
CA CYS A 89 -0.38 12.40 6.04
C CYS A 89 0.91 11.71 5.55
N ALA A 90 0.81 10.54 4.94
CA ALA A 90 1.96 9.74 4.50
C ALA A 90 1.57 8.73 3.42
N TRP A 91 2.57 8.21 2.72
CA TRP A 91 2.44 7.11 1.78
C TRP A 91 3.09 5.84 2.33
N LYS A 92 2.48 4.69 2.06
CA LYS A 92 3.08 3.38 2.32
C LYS A 92 3.28 2.64 1.00
N ILE A 93 4.51 2.19 0.77
CA ILE A 93 4.87 1.33 -0.36
C ILE A 93 5.00 -0.09 0.17
N GLY A 94 4.21 -1.00 -0.39
CA GLY A 94 4.20 -2.42 -0.02
C GLY A 94 5.48 -3.13 -0.43
N SER A 95 5.79 -4.25 0.22
CA SER A 95 6.98 -5.05 -0.11
C SER A 95 6.99 -5.53 -1.57
N GLY A 96 5.82 -5.89 -2.11
CA GLY A 96 5.67 -6.31 -3.50
C GLY A 96 5.84 -5.20 -4.53
N ASP A 97 5.82 -3.94 -4.09
CA ASP A 97 5.81 -2.77 -4.97
C ASP A 97 7.15 -2.04 -5.02
N ILE A 98 8.17 -2.57 -4.33
CA ILE A 98 9.49 -1.92 -4.21
C ILE A 98 10.19 -1.71 -5.56
N THR A 99 9.85 -2.49 -6.57
CA THR A 99 10.36 -2.37 -7.94
C THR A 99 9.48 -1.51 -8.86
N TRP A 100 8.36 -0.99 -8.35
CA TRP A 100 7.50 -0.08 -9.12
C TRP A 100 8.03 1.36 -9.06
N HIS A 101 9.17 1.56 -9.72
CA HIS A 101 9.96 2.78 -9.63
C HIS A 101 9.19 4.05 -10.04
N ASP A 102 8.34 3.98 -11.06
CA ASP A 102 7.53 5.13 -11.51
C ASP A 102 6.58 5.64 -10.42
N ALA A 103 5.92 4.71 -9.72
CA ALA A 103 5.04 5.05 -8.61
C ALA A 103 5.82 5.60 -7.41
N ILE A 104 6.98 5.00 -7.11
CA ILE A 104 7.90 5.44 -6.05
C ILE A 104 8.32 6.89 -6.30
N VAL A 105 8.81 7.19 -7.52
CA VAL A 105 9.22 8.55 -7.92
C VAL A 105 8.03 9.52 -7.83
N LYS A 106 6.85 9.11 -8.30
CA LYS A 106 5.66 9.97 -8.24
C LYS A 106 5.27 10.28 -6.79
N MET A 107 5.19 9.28 -5.92
CA MET A 107 4.88 9.46 -4.50
C MET A 107 5.93 10.33 -3.79
N SER A 108 7.21 10.17 -4.12
CA SER A 108 8.29 10.95 -3.50
C SER A 108 8.18 12.45 -3.74
N LYS A 109 7.56 12.88 -4.85
CA LYS A 109 7.40 14.28 -5.23
C LYS A 109 6.33 15.04 -4.42
N TYR A 110 5.46 14.33 -3.68
CA TYR A 110 4.45 14.99 -2.83
C TYR A 110 5.01 15.53 -1.51
N ASN A 111 6.28 15.27 -1.21
CA ASN A 111 6.94 15.69 0.04
C ASN A 111 6.23 15.22 1.33
N LEU A 112 5.42 14.17 1.25
CA LEU A 112 4.84 13.47 2.39
C LEU A 112 5.78 12.38 2.88
N PRO A 113 5.80 12.04 4.18
CA PRO A 113 6.54 10.90 4.69
C PRO A 113 6.26 9.62 3.90
N LEU A 114 7.30 8.84 3.64
CA LEU A 114 7.22 7.56 2.94
C LEU A 114 7.63 6.41 3.86
N PHE A 115 6.80 5.39 3.93
CA PHE A 115 7.11 4.11 4.57
C PHE A 115 7.37 3.07 3.48
N LEU A 116 8.62 2.66 3.30
CA LEU A 116 9.03 1.66 2.30
C LEU A 116 9.21 0.30 2.97
N ALA A 117 8.38 -0.67 2.62
CA ALA A 117 8.53 -2.05 3.09
C ALA A 117 9.50 -2.82 2.20
N SER A 118 10.38 -3.63 2.82
CA SER A 118 11.47 -4.34 2.14
C SER A 118 11.36 -5.87 2.19
N GLY A 119 10.19 -6.41 2.51
CA GLY A 119 9.99 -7.87 2.55
C GLY A 119 10.12 -8.51 1.16
N ALA A 120 10.69 -9.72 1.10
CA ALA A 120 10.96 -10.48 -0.13
C ALA A 120 11.73 -9.68 -1.19
N SER A 121 12.60 -8.75 -0.78
CA SER A 121 13.39 -7.90 -1.66
C SER A 121 14.87 -8.18 -1.46
N THR A 122 15.64 -8.06 -2.53
CA THR A 122 17.10 -8.06 -2.46
C THR A 122 17.61 -6.72 -1.90
N LEU A 123 18.82 -6.73 -1.35
CA LEU A 123 19.46 -5.50 -0.88
C LEU A 123 19.61 -4.45 -2.00
N ASN A 124 19.85 -4.91 -3.23
CA ASN A 124 19.98 -4.03 -4.39
C ASN A 124 18.66 -3.34 -4.73
N GLU A 125 17.52 -4.05 -4.69
CA GLU A 125 16.20 -3.46 -4.93
C GLU A 125 15.86 -2.43 -3.85
N VAL A 126 16.14 -2.73 -2.58
CA VAL A 126 15.95 -1.78 -1.48
C VAL A 126 16.81 -0.54 -1.70
N LYS A 127 18.10 -0.72 -2.03
CA LYS A 127 19.02 0.39 -2.29
C LYS A 127 18.54 1.27 -3.45
N MET A 128 18.15 0.66 -4.57
CA MET A 128 17.63 1.38 -5.73
C MET A 128 16.38 2.21 -5.36
N ALA A 129 15.43 1.64 -4.63
CA ALA A 129 14.24 2.36 -4.19
C ALA A 129 14.58 3.52 -3.26
N VAL A 130 15.49 3.32 -2.29
CA VAL A 130 15.98 4.37 -1.39
C VAL A 130 16.67 5.49 -2.14
N ASP A 131 17.55 5.14 -3.09
CA ASP A 131 18.28 6.11 -3.92
C ASP A 131 17.30 6.96 -4.77
N LEU A 132 16.26 6.34 -5.34
CA LEU A 132 15.21 7.03 -6.09
C LEU A 132 14.41 8.00 -5.20
N ILE A 133 13.94 7.53 -4.04
CA ILE A 133 13.18 8.37 -3.10
C ILE A 133 14.02 9.55 -2.64
N SER A 134 15.29 9.31 -2.30
CA SER A 134 16.20 10.29 -1.72
C SER A 134 16.52 11.47 -2.64
N GLN A 135 16.26 11.33 -3.95
CA GLN A 135 16.40 12.43 -4.91
C GLN A 135 15.31 13.51 -4.72
N PHE A 136 14.14 13.13 -4.20
CA PHE A 136 12.97 14.01 -4.11
C PHE A 136 12.49 14.21 -2.67
N ASN A 137 12.74 13.24 -1.77
CA ASN A 137 12.17 13.24 -0.43
C ASN A 137 13.18 12.74 0.60
N LYS A 138 13.29 13.46 1.72
CA LYS A 138 14.16 13.08 2.85
C LYS A 138 13.40 12.38 3.99
N ASN A 139 12.07 12.43 3.98
CA ASN A 139 11.21 11.84 5.01
C ASN A 139 10.90 10.37 4.67
N LEU A 140 11.90 9.52 4.78
CA LEU A 140 11.81 8.10 4.44
C LEU A 140 12.04 7.23 5.69
N CYS A 141 11.12 6.28 5.90
CA CYS A 141 11.28 5.16 6.83
C CYS A 141 11.35 3.85 6.05
N VAL A 142 12.49 3.17 6.07
CA VAL A 142 12.63 1.82 5.53
C VAL A 142 12.24 0.81 6.60
N MET A 143 11.29 -0.06 6.29
CA MET A 143 10.74 -1.05 7.21
C MET A 143 11.25 -2.44 6.82
N GLN A 144 11.92 -3.11 7.74
CA GLN A 144 12.19 -4.54 7.60
C GLN A 144 10.87 -5.30 7.77
N CYS A 145 10.51 -6.10 6.79
CA CYS A 145 9.26 -6.85 6.76
C CYS A 145 9.49 -8.31 6.42
N ASN A 146 8.65 -9.17 7.01
CA ASN A 146 8.48 -10.55 6.62
C ASN A 146 7.18 -10.66 5.80
N THR A 147 7.24 -11.23 4.59
CA THR A 147 6.06 -11.42 3.73
C THR A 147 5.30 -12.71 4.05
N ASN A 148 5.70 -13.44 5.08
CA ASN A 148 4.99 -14.61 5.57
C ASN A 148 3.91 -14.19 6.59
N TYR A 149 2.67 -14.20 6.18
CA TYR A 149 1.51 -13.87 7.01
C TYR A 149 1.05 -15.16 7.75
N THR A 150 1.02 -15.14 9.09
CA THR A 150 1.21 -14.05 10.06
C THR A 150 2.60 -14.02 10.71
N ALA A 151 3.67 -14.07 9.95
CA ALA A 151 5.04 -13.88 10.45
C ALA A 151 5.57 -15.02 11.36
N SER A 152 5.15 -16.24 11.13
CA SER A 152 5.66 -17.44 11.84
C SER A 152 6.88 -18.03 11.14
#